data_45860cd691de7f6167c79b6454fdade4
#
_entry.id   45860cd691de7f6167c79b6454fdade4
#
_cell.length_a   1.000
_cell.length_b   1.000
_cell.length_c   1.000
_cell.angle_alpha   90.00
_cell.angle_beta   90.00
_cell.angle_gamma   90.00
#
_symmetry.space_group_name_H-M   'P 1'
#
loop_
_entity.id
_entity.type
_entity.pdbx_description
1 polymer ?
#
loop_
_entity_poly.entity_id
_entity_poly.type
_entity_poly.pdbx_seq_one_letter_code
_entity_poly.pdbx_strand_id
1 'polypeptide(L)'
;YKGTKPAGKVVVAGSSSITPAMEKLKEAYMKINPAANIEIQSSDSTTGVKSAVSGICDIGMASRDLKKSELEQGLKATVIATDGIAVIVNKDNKVGDLKKEQVEAIFTGKITEWNKL
;
A
#
# COMPACT_ATOMS: atom_id res chain seq x y z
N TYR A 1 23.25 -5.08 0.30
CA TYR A 1 22.69 -6.37 -0.10
C TYR A 1 23.78 -7.31 -0.59
N LYS A 2 23.91 -8.45 0.03
CA LYS A 2 24.91 -9.49 -0.32
C LYS A 2 24.20 -10.79 -0.70
N GLY A 3 23.12 -10.71 -1.45
CA GLY A 3 22.39 -11.88 -1.92
C GLY A 3 22.95 -12.45 -3.21
N THR A 4 22.44 -13.60 -3.63
CA THR A 4 22.61 -14.13 -4.98
C THR A 4 22.06 -13.11 -5.98
N LYS A 5 22.67 -13.03 -7.17
CA LYS A 5 22.20 -12.15 -8.25
C LYS A 5 21.37 -12.99 -9.25
N PRO A 6 20.10 -13.27 -8.94
CA PRO A 6 19.27 -14.05 -9.84
C PRO A 6 19.01 -13.29 -11.12
N ALA A 7 19.07 -13.99 -12.23
CA ALA A 7 18.56 -13.52 -13.52
C ALA A 7 17.11 -14.02 -13.67
N GLY A 8 16.27 -13.22 -14.31
CA GLY A 8 14.89 -13.62 -14.59
C GLY A 8 13.92 -12.46 -14.51
N LYS A 9 12.65 -12.74 -14.80
CA LYS A 9 11.55 -11.79 -14.73
C LYS A 9 10.81 -11.99 -13.40
N VAL A 10 10.54 -10.89 -12.70
CA VAL A 10 9.67 -10.82 -11.51
C VAL A 10 8.54 -9.86 -11.81
N VAL A 11 7.32 -10.32 -11.64
CA VAL A 11 6.10 -9.51 -11.81
C VAL A 11 5.58 -9.07 -10.46
N VAL A 12 5.46 -7.78 -10.28
CA VAL A 12 4.94 -7.13 -9.07
C VAL A 12 3.62 -6.44 -9.43
N ALA A 13 2.53 -6.77 -8.77
CA ALA A 13 1.23 -6.18 -9.11
C ALA A 13 0.44 -5.76 -7.87
N GLY A 14 -0.36 -4.70 -7.99
CA GLY A 14 -1.30 -4.29 -6.95
C GLY A 14 -1.33 -2.79 -6.66
N SER A 15 -1.50 -2.44 -5.41
CA SER A 15 -1.82 -1.10 -4.93
C SER A 15 -1.03 0.03 -5.58
N SER A 16 -1.74 0.94 -6.23
CA SER A 16 -1.18 2.16 -6.82
C SER A 16 -0.51 3.07 -5.77
N SER A 17 -0.96 3.03 -4.52
CA SER A 17 -0.34 3.79 -3.42
C SER A 17 1.09 3.34 -3.13
N ILE A 18 1.41 2.06 -3.38
CA ILE A 18 2.74 1.49 -3.14
C ILE A 18 3.64 1.61 -4.37
N THR A 19 3.06 1.77 -5.55
CA THR A 19 3.81 1.82 -6.83
C THR A 19 5.00 2.78 -6.80
N PRO A 20 4.91 4.04 -6.31
CA PRO A 20 6.07 4.94 -6.30
C PRO A 20 7.24 4.43 -5.44
N ALA A 21 6.95 3.82 -4.30
CA ALA A 21 7.97 3.22 -3.43
C ALA A 21 8.59 1.99 -4.09
N MET A 22 7.77 1.16 -4.73
CA MET A 22 8.22 -0.05 -5.42
C MET A 22 9.09 0.27 -6.63
N GLU A 23 8.78 1.33 -7.38
CA GLU A 23 9.65 1.78 -8.49
C GLU A 23 11.04 2.21 -7.98
N LYS A 24 11.11 2.90 -6.84
CA LYS A 24 12.39 3.25 -6.21
C LYS A 24 13.19 2.02 -5.76
N LEU A 25 12.51 1.04 -5.18
CA LEU A 25 13.13 -0.23 -4.80
C LEU A 25 13.65 -1.01 -6.02
N LYS A 26 12.86 -1.05 -7.10
CA LYS A 26 13.25 -1.63 -8.38
C LYS A 26 14.51 -0.96 -8.93
N GLU A 27 14.52 0.37 -9.03
CA GLU A 27 15.69 1.14 -9.50
C GLU A 27 16.94 0.81 -8.67
N ALA A 28 16.81 0.81 -7.34
CA ALA A 28 17.92 0.51 -6.45
C ALA A 28 18.41 -0.94 -6.59
N TYR A 29 17.49 -1.89 -6.73
CA TYR A 29 17.84 -3.30 -6.91
C TYR A 29 18.50 -3.58 -8.25
N MET A 30 18.01 -2.99 -9.34
CA MET A 30 18.58 -3.17 -10.68
C MET A 30 19.98 -2.57 -10.83
N LYS A 31 20.33 -1.53 -10.03
CA LYS A 31 21.71 -1.03 -9.96
C LYS A 31 22.69 -2.07 -9.41
N ILE A 32 22.23 -2.91 -8.48
CA ILE A 32 23.03 -3.96 -7.84
C ILE A 32 23.00 -5.24 -8.69
N ASN A 33 21.88 -5.50 -9.34
CA ASN A 33 21.63 -6.69 -10.16
C ASN A 33 21.02 -6.32 -11.51
N PRO A 34 21.84 -5.89 -12.49
CA PRO A 34 21.35 -5.49 -13.81
C PRO A 34 20.70 -6.61 -14.63
N ALA A 35 20.93 -7.88 -14.26
CA ALA A 35 20.31 -9.03 -14.93
C ALA A 35 18.87 -9.30 -14.48
N ALA A 36 18.39 -8.64 -13.43
CA ALA A 36 17.01 -8.77 -12.99
C ALA A 36 16.06 -7.94 -13.88
N ASN A 37 14.95 -8.54 -14.29
CA ASN A 37 13.88 -7.84 -14.99
C ASN A 37 12.67 -7.76 -14.07
N ILE A 38 12.34 -6.56 -13.59
CA ILE A 38 11.21 -6.34 -12.67
C ILE A 38 10.14 -5.54 -13.40
N GLU A 39 8.96 -6.14 -13.54
CA GLU A 39 7.78 -5.50 -14.11
C GLU A 39 6.83 -5.10 -12.97
N ILE A 40 6.35 -3.85 -12.97
CA ILE A 40 5.41 -3.35 -11.99
C ILE A 40 4.09 -3.01 -12.68
N GLN A 41 3.00 -3.61 -12.18
CA GLN A 41 1.64 -3.41 -12.67
C GLN A 41 0.81 -2.75 -11.56
N SER A 42 0.41 -1.50 -11.79
CA SER A 42 -0.37 -0.73 -10.83
C SER A 42 -1.86 -1.06 -10.93
N SER A 43 -2.49 -1.34 -9.78
CA SER A 43 -3.92 -1.61 -9.66
C SER A 43 -4.40 -1.26 -8.24
N ASP A 44 -5.38 -1.98 -7.70
CA ASP A 44 -5.79 -1.90 -6.30
C ASP A 44 -5.20 -3.04 -5.45
N SER A 45 -5.27 -2.89 -4.11
CA SER A 45 -4.74 -3.88 -3.17
C SER A 45 -5.40 -5.25 -3.30
N THR A 46 -6.71 -5.30 -3.57
CA THR A 46 -7.44 -6.57 -3.65
C THR A 46 -7.04 -7.34 -4.91
N THR A 47 -6.88 -6.64 -6.02
CA THR A 47 -6.39 -7.21 -7.29
C THR A 47 -4.97 -7.72 -7.12
N GLY A 48 -4.07 -6.96 -6.46
CA GLY A 48 -2.71 -7.40 -6.17
C GLY A 48 -2.64 -8.68 -5.35
N VAL A 49 -3.43 -8.75 -4.27
CA VAL A 49 -3.52 -9.95 -3.43
C VAL A 49 -4.05 -11.15 -4.22
N LYS A 50 -5.13 -10.99 -4.99
CA LYS A 50 -5.69 -12.07 -5.82
C LYS A 50 -4.70 -12.55 -6.88
N SER A 51 -3.97 -11.63 -7.50
CA SER A 51 -2.95 -11.97 -8.50
C SER A 51 -1.81 -12.78 -7.91
N ALA A 52 -1.38 -12.47 -6.68
CA ALA A 52 -0.37 -13.24 -5.98
C ALA A 52 -0.88 -14.64 -5.60
N VAL A 53 -2.12 -14.76 -5.11
CA VAL A 53 -2.74 -16.06 -4.80
C VAL A 53 -2.83 -16.96 -6.04
N SER A 54 -3.22 -16.39 -7.17
CA SER A 54 -3.38 -17.14 -8.43
C SER A 54 -2.07 -17.37 -9.22
N GLY A 55 -0.94 -16.85 -8.74
CA GLY A 55 0.34 -16.94 -9.41
C GLY A 55 0.47 -16.09 -10.68
N ILE A 56 -0.43 -15.12 -10.90
CA ILE A 56 -0.34 -14.16 -12.00
C ILE A 56 0.82 -13.18 -11.77
N CYS A 57 1.12 -12.86 -10.51
CA CYS A 57 2.31 -12.12 -10.13
C CYS A 57 3.09 -12.85 -9.03
N ASP A 58 4.39 -12.54 -8.94
CA ASP A 58 5.29 -13.11 -7.93
C ASP A 58 5.18 -12.37 -6.60
N ILE A 59 4.88 -11.08 -6.66
CA ILE A 59 4.75 -10.20 -5.49
C ILE A 59 3.49 -9.35 -5.62
N GLY A 60 2.57 -9.49 -4.65
CA GLY A 60 1.39 -8.63 -4.55
C GLY A 60 1.67 -7.39 -3.70
N MET A 61 1.24 -6.21 -4.15
CA MET A 61 1.29 -4.97 -3.38
C MET A 61 -0.04 -4.68 -2.73
N ALA A 62 -0.04 -4.44 -1.43
CA ALA A 62 -1.24 -4.05 -0.69
C ALA A 62 -0.95 -2.89 0.27
N SER A 63 -1.76 -1.84 0.23
CA SER A 63 -1.71 -0.68 1.16
C SER A 63 -2.65 -0.86 2.36
N ARG A 64 -2.88 -2.08 2.76
CA ARG A 64 -3.64 -2.51 3.93
C ARG A 64 -3.11 -3.83 4.45
N ASP A 65 -3.49 -4.17 5.66
CA ASP A 65 -3.25 -5.51 6.18
C ASP A 65 -3.98 -6.58 5.35
N LEU A 66 -3.37 -7.76 5.26
CA LEU A 66 -4.02 -8.92 4.66
C LEU A 66 -5.10 -9.46 5.60
N LYS A 67 -6.23 -9.85 5.02
CA LYS A 67 -7.30 -10.53 5.74
C LYS A 67 -6.84 -11.93 6.16
N LYS A 68 -7.42 -12.47 7.22
CA LYS A 68 -7.12 -13.83 7.67
C LYS A 68 -7.30 -14.85 6.54
N SER A 69 -8.39 -14.75 5.78
CA SER A 69 -8.67 -15.63 4.64
C SER A 69 -7.67 -15.49 3.48
N GLU A 70 -6.95 -14.37 3.37
CA GLU A 70 -5.90 -14.18 2.37
C GLU A 70 -4.58 -14.83 2.84
N LEU A 71 -4.27 -14.72 4.14
CA LEU A 71 -3.12 -15.39 4.76
C LEU A 71 -3.26 -16.94 4.71
N GLU A 72 -4.45 -17.45 4.94
CA GLU A 72 -4.76 -18.89 4.87
C GLU A 72 -4.56 -19.49 3.46
N GLN A 73 -4.47 -18.66 2.43
CA GLN A 73 -4.16 -19.08 1.06
C GLN A 73 -2.65 -19.18 0.78
N GLY A 74 -1.81 -19.17 1.82
CA GLY A 74 -0.37 -19.37 1.72
C GLY A 74 0.43 -18.10 1.43
N LEU A 75 -0.20 -16.93 1.47
CA LEU A 75 0.51 -15.67 1.31
C LEU A 75 1.34 -15.32 2.54
N LYS A 76 2.54 -14.81 2.32
CA LYS A 76 3.41 -14.24 3.34
C LYS A 76 3.40 -12.72 3.24
N ALA A 77 2.89 -12.05 4.26
CA ALA A 77 2.95 -10.59 4.35
C ALA A 77 4.34 -10.12 4.80
N THR A 78 4.87 -9.11 4.11
CA THR A 78 6.10 -8.40 4.49
C THR A 78 5.80 -6.91 4.50
N VAL A 79 5.87 -6.29 5.67
CA VAL A 79 5.68 -4.84 5.81
C VAL A 79 6.95 -4.14 5.31
N ILE A 80 6.80 -3.25 4.34
CA ILE A 80 7.92 -2.47 3.75
C ILE A 80 7.98 -1.05 4.30
N ALA A 81 6.84 -0.47 4.69
CA ALA A 81 6.74 0.85 5.27
C ALA A 81 5.42 1.00 6.04
N THR A 82 5.37 1.96 6.94
CA THR A 82 4.13 2.42 7.58
C THR A 82 3.82 3.82 7.07
N ASP A 83 2.59 4.02 6.62
CA ASP A 83 2.10 5.33 6.16
C ASP A 83 1.04 5.86 7.12
N GLY A 84 0.89 7.18 7.16
CA GLY A 84 -0.10 7.87 7.97
C GLY A 84 -1.04 8.72 7.11
N ILE A 85 -2.33 8.65 7.39
CA ILE A 85 -3.34 9.51 6.76
C ILE A 85 -3.63 10.67 7.70
N ALA A 86 -3.35 11.91 7.25
CA ALA A 86 -3.69 13.13 7.98
C ALA A 86 -5.02 13.70 7.47
N VAL A 87 -5.91 14.00 8.39
CA VAL A 87 -7.10 14.80 8.09
C VAL A 87 -6.70 16.27 8.21
N ILE A 88 -6.79 17.00 7.12
CA ILE A 88 -6.44 18.42 7.07
C ILE A 88 -7.70 19.27 6.98
N VAL A 89 -7.67 20.44 7.61
CA VAL A 89 -8.74 21.43 7.56
C VAL A 89 -8.16 22.78 7.08
N ASN A 90 -9.04 23.72 6.71
CA ASN A 90 -8.60 25.06 6.36
C ASN A 90 -7.84 25.69 7.53
N LYS A 91 -6.81 26.49 7.24
CA LYS A 91 -5.96 27.16 8.23
C LYS A 91 -6.73 28.05 9.23
N ASP A 92 -7.88 28.58 8.81
CA ASP A 92 -8.72 29.45 9.63
C ASP A 92 -9.72 28.65 10.49
N ASN A 93 -9.76 27.33 10.34
CA ASN A 93 -10.57 26.44 11.17
C ASN A 93 -9.92 26.29 12.55
N LYS A 94 -10.69 26.51 13.60
CA LYS A 94 -10.22 26.44 14.99
C LYS A 94 -10.17 25.03 15.58
N VAL A 95 -10.57 24.03 14.81
CA VAL A 95 -10.53 22.63 15.24
C VAL A 95 -9.07 22.17 15.29
N GLY A 96 -8.61 21.78 16.48
CA GLY A 96 -7.24 21.27 16.71
C GLY A 96 -7.18 19.75 16.55
N ASP A 97 -7.74 19.04 17.51
CA ASP A 97 -7.74 17.57 17.54
C ASP A 97 -9.13 17.00 17.30
N LEU A 98 -9.20 15.89 16.59
CA LEU A 98 -10.41 15.14 16.36
C LEU A 98 -10.25 13.68 16.80
N LYS A 99 -11.22 13.17 17.54
CA LYS A 99 -11.33 11.73 17.79
C LYS A 99 -11.76 11.00 16.53
N LYS A 100 -11.40 9.74 16.41
CA LYS A 100 -11.77 8.90 15.26
C LYS A 100 -13.28 8.90 15.01
N GLU A 101 -14.07 8.85 16.06
CA GLU A 101 -15.54 8.83 16.00
C GLU A 101 -16.10 10.16 15.47
N GLN A 102 -15.44 11.29 15.77
CA GLN A 102 -15.79 12.60 15.24
C GLN A 102 -15.48 12.70 13.75
N VAL A 103 -14.32 12.18 13.33
CA VAL A 103 -13.98 12.08 11.89
C VAL A 103 -15.01 11.24 11.15
N GLU A 104 -15.38 10.08 11.67
CA GLU A 104 -16.43 9.23 11.10
C GLU A 104 -17.76 9.98 11.01
N ALA A 105 -18.16 10.68 12.07
CA ALA A 105 -19.42 11.41 12.11
C ALA A 105 -19.46 12.57 11.09
N ILE A 106 -18.34 13.24 10.83
CA ILE A 106 -18.21 14.27 9.79
C ILE A 106 -18.41 13.64 8.39
N PHE A 107 -17.65 12.60 8.09
CA PHE A 107 -17.66 11.98 6.75
C PHE A 107 -18.95 11.20 6.45
N THR A 108 -19.68 10.79 7.48
CA THR A 108 -21.03 10.18 7.34
C THR A 108 -22.18 11.20 7.39
N GLY A 109 -21.88 12.49 7.55
CA GLY A 109 -22.89 13.55 7.59
C GLY A 109 -23.71 13.62 8.89
N LYS A 110 -23.28 12.93 9.94
CA LYS A 110 -23.91 13.04 11.28
C LYS A 110 -23.57 14.36 11.96
N ILE A 111 -22.39 14.90 11.71
CA ILE A 111 -21.97 16.23 12.14
C ILE A 111 -21.69 17.06 10.88
N THR A 112 -22.45 18.13 10.71
CA THR A 112 -22.37 19.02 9.53
C THR A 112 -21.89 20.42 9.86
N GLU A 113 -21.66 20.71 11.13
CA GLU A 113 -21.25 22.02 11.62
C GLU A 113 -20.03 21.87 12.55
N TRP A 114 -19.01 22.69 12.36
CA TRP A 114 -17.77 22.65 13.14
C TRP A 114 -17.95 22.99 14.63
N ASN A 115 -18.97 23.75 14.97
CA ASN A 115 -19.31 24.10 16.36
C ASN A 115 -19.94 22.95 17.16
N LYS A 116 -20.17 21.80 16.54
CA LYS A 116 -20.70 20.58 17.17
C LYS A 116 -19.64 19.52 17.45
N LEU A 117 -18.38 19.88 17.31
CA LEU A 117 -17.22 19.01 17.54
C LEU A 117 -16.69 19.09 18.97
#